data_9bfd8ce80f1f6abf8b4213d9f99083cb
#
_entry.id   9bfd8ce80f1f6abf8b4213d9f99083cb
#
_cell.length_a   1.000
_cell.length_b   1.000
_cell.length_c   1.000
_cell.angle_alpha   90.00
_cell.angle_beta   90.00
_cell.angle_gamma   90.00
#
_symmetry.space_group_name_H-M   'P 1'
#
loop_
_entity.id
_entity.type
_entity.pdbx_description
1 polymer ?
#
loop_
_entity_poly.entity_id
_entity_poly.type
_entity_poly.pdbx_seq_one_letter_code
_entity_poly.pdbx_strand_id
1 'polypeptide(L)'
;MADRNEPHPDDDPTRSYDVPREGTEQPKKSWRDRVFSNQTARWLTTGAPYHQLGEHASHGRLAEAVREFGWQQSDADDEADALLHSAPFRNAGYRAGNVVRGQFDPFGSTELGAATQWPFVAFDAVEDSRIGRTIGHCFTATPTMLSLPPLRILPARFLTGPARGMQVFPTVDPIFDARFKLLARNGGQELDAFTRLMTDEVRSVLSAGDDREEIWTIEGQLVISTSQPHDEEVLARHLEILASLLRAVRAQA
;
A
#
# COMPACT_ATOMS: atom_id res chain seq x y z
N MET A 1 -37.84 -17.39 -79.48
CA MET A 1 -36.59 -17.55 -78.77
C MET A 1 -36.94 -17.61 -77.28
N ALA A 2 -36.93 -18.82 -76.76
CA ALA A 2 -37.39 -19.09 -75.41
C ALA A 2 -36.16 -19.22 -74.51
N ASP A 3 -36.04 -18.32 -73.54
CA ASP A 3 -35.02 -18.36 -72.48
C ASP A 3 -35.55 -19.30 -71.40
N ARG A 4 -34.89 -20.42 -71.21
CA ARG A 4 -35.12 -21.37 -70.13
C ARG A 4 -34.37 -20.93 -68.91
N ASN A 5 -35.10 -20.48 -67.89
CA ASN A 5 -34.59 -20.30 -66.53
C ASN A 5 -34.50 -21.70 -65.88
N GLU A 6 -33.30 -22.24 -65.74
CA GLU A 6 -33.03 -23.42 -64.93
C GLU A 6 -32.91 -23.00 -63.45
N PRO A 7 -33.56 -23.68 -62.52
CA PRO A 7 -33.41 -23.38 -61.09
C PRO A 7 -32.06 -23.85 -60.57
N HIS A 8 -31.43 -23.00 -59.71
CA HIS A 8 -30.18 -23.25 -59.03
C HIS A 8 -30.35 -24.38 -58.00
N PRO A 9 -29.43 -25.36 -57.87
CA PRO A 9 -29.57 -26.53 -57.02
C PRO A 9 -29.43 -26.33 -55.52
N ASP A 10 -29.34 -25.08 -55.02
CA ASP A 10 -29.04 -24.79 -53.59
C ASP A 10 -30.28 -24.36 -52.77
N ASP A 11 -31.48 -24.36 -53.32
CA ASP A 11 -32.70 -24.06 -52.57
C ASP A 11 -33.34 -25.33 -51.98
N ASP A 12 -32.74 -25.93 -50.95
CA ASP A 12 -33.35 -26.96 -50.11
C ASP A 12 -33.96 -26.32 -48.84
N PRO A 13 -35.29 -26.17 -48.77
CA PRO A 13 -35.98 -25.55 -47.65
C PRO A 13 -36.04 -26.42 -46.38
N THR A 14 -35.36 -27.60 -46.37
CA THR A 14 -35.41 -28.54 -45.24
C THR A 14 -34.16 -28.51 -44.36
N ARG A 15 -33.19 -27.64 -44.61
CA ARG A 15 -32.09 -27.46 -43.69
C ARG A 15 -32.55 -26.69 -42.45
N SER A 16 -33.04 -27.44 -41.49
CA SER A 16 -33.21 -27.01 -40.11
C SER A 16 -31.83 -26.67 -39.52
N TYR A 17 -31.56 -25.38 -39.34
CA TYR A 17 -30.42 -24.94 -38.52
C TYR A 17 -30.78 -25.23 -37.08
N ASP A 18 -30.19 -26.28 -36.52
CA ASP A 18 -30.15 -26.47 -35.08
C ASP A 18 -29.37 -25.32 -34.44
N VAL A 19 -30.10 -24.32 -33.98
CA VAL A 19 -29.57 -23.26 -33.10
C VAL A 19 -29.27 -23.93 -31.76
N PRO A 20 -28.01 -23.93 -31.27
CA PRO A 20 -27.71 -24.44 -29.94
C PRO A 20 -28.52 -23.63 -28.92
N ARG A 21 -29.39 -24.29 -28.17
CA ARG A 21 -30.00 -23.68 -26.97
C ARG A 21 -28.92 -23.50 -25.92
N GLU A 22 -28.16 -22.41 -25.99
CA GLU A 22 -27.41 -21.88 -24.91
C GLU A 22 -28.37 -21.27 -23.89
N GLY A 23 -28.60 -21.97 -22.83
CA GLY A 23 -29.48 -21.53 -21.78
C GLY A 23 -29.25 -22.22 -20.45
N THR A 24 -27.99 -22.47 -20.08
CA THR A 24 -27.63 -22.61 -18.67
C THR A 24 -27.23 -21.21 -18.19
N GLU A 25 -28.20 -20.45 -17.67
CA GLU A 25 -27.89 -19.24 -16.88
C GLU A 25 -26.96 -19.64 -15.73
N GLN A 26 -25.67 -19.40 -15.91
CA GLN A 26 -24.74 -19.45 -14.80
C GLN A 26 -25.22 -18.44 -13.76
N PRO A 27 -25.30 -18.82 -12.49
CA PRO A 27 -25.73 -17.91 -11.43
C PRO A 27 -24.86 -16.64 -11.52
N LYS A 28 -25.50 -15.49 -11.67
CA LYS A 28 -24.83 -14.18 -11.77
C LYS A 28 -23.98 -14.03 -10.51
N LYS A 29 -22.67 -14.27 -10.64
CA LYS A 29 -21.72 -14.06 -9.56
C LYS A 29 -21.92 -12.64 -9.04
N SER A 30 -22.09 -12.50 -7.72
CA SER A 30 -22.16 -11.22 -7.02
C SER A 30 -21.00 -10.35 -7.51
N TRP A 31 -21.20 -9.03 -7.60
CA TRP A 31 -20.10 -8.10 -7.92
C TRP A 31 -18.91 -8.28 -6.97
N ARG A 32 -19.19 -8.68 -5.70
CA ARG A 32 -18.18 -9.07 -4.72
C ARG A 32 -17.36 -10.27 -5.18
N ASP A 33 -18.01 -11.32 -5.71
CA ASP A 33 -17.32 -12.51 -6.21
C ASP A 33 -16.48 -12.20 -7.47
N ARG A 34 -16.92 -11.25 -8.29
CA ARG A 34 -16.16 -10.79 -9.47
C ARG A 34 -14.95 -9.96 -9.10
N VAL A 35 -15.06 -9.12 -8.07
CA VAL A 35 -13.94 -8.26 -7.61
C VAL A 35 -12.93 -9.04 -6.75
N PHE A 36 -13.40 -10.04 -5.99
CA PHE A 36 -12.55 -10.75 -5.03
C PHE A 36 -12.09 -12.15 -5.46
N SER A 37 -12.73 -12.77 -6.46
CA SER A 37 -12.30 -14.06 -6.99
C SER A 37 -11.19 -13.96 -8.04
N ASN A 38 -10.92 -12.77 -8.56
CA ASN A 38 -9.89 -12.58 -9.57
C ASN A 38 -8.58 -12.15 -8.90
N GLN A 39 -7.59 -13.05 -8.90
CA GLN A 39 -6.23 -12.77 -8.42
C GLN A 39 -5.66 -11.49 -9.05
N THR A 40 -6.00 -11.21 -10.31
CA THR A 40 -5.61 -10.00 -11.03
C THR A 40 -6.25 -8.74 -10.44
N ALA A 41 -7.51 -8.82 -9.98
CA ALA A 41 -8.19 -7.68 -9.33
C ALA A 41 -7.62 -7.42 -7.93
N ARG A 42 -7.23 -8.47 -7.19
CA ARG A 42 -6.47 -8.33 -5.93
C ARG A 42 -5.12 -7.67 -6.19
N TRP A 43 -4.39 -8.10 -7.21
CA TRP A 43 -3.12 -7.51 -7.61
C TRP A 43 -3.24 -6.01 -7.98
N LEU A 44 -4.30 -5.62 -8.69
CA LEU A 44 -4.58 -4.22 -9.05
C LEU A 44 -4.99 -3.36 -7.85
N THR A 45 -5.58 -3.95 -6.81
CA THR A 45 -6.04 -3.20 -5.62
C THR A 45 -5.03 -3.18 -4.48
N THR A 46 -4.12 -4.16 -4.41
CA THR A 46 -3.13 -4.30 -3.33
C THR A 46 -1.68 -4.16 -3.81
N GLY A 47 -1.44 -4.12 -5.11
CA GLY A 47 -0.13 -3.86 -5.70
C GLY A 47 0.89 -5.00 -5.66
N ALA A 48 0.63 -6.13 -5.00
CA ALA A 48 1.58 -7.23 -4.95
C ALA A 48 0.94 -8.62 -4.75
N PRO A 49 1.59 -9.69 -5.21
CA PRO A 49 1.21 -11.04 -4.85
C PRO A 49 1.44 -11.27 -3.35
N TYR A 50 0.48 -11.91 -2.69
CA TYR A 50 0.65 -12.35 -1.31
C TYR A 50 1.83 -13.33 -1.22
N HIS A 51 2.75 -13.07 -0.30
CA HIS A 51 3.82 -14.00 0.01
C HIS A 51 3.33 -14.99 1.07
N GLN A 52 3.22 -16.27 0.70
CA GLN A 52 3.06 -17.34 1.68
C GLN A 52 4.43 -17.62 2.31
N LEU A 53 4.54 -17.33 3.58
CA LEU A 53 5.73 -17.64 4.37
C LEU A 53 5.38 -18.72 5.37
N GLY A 54 6.24 -19.72 5.49
CA GLY A 54 6.19 -20.67 6.61
C GLY A 54 6.37 -19.89 7.93
N GLU A 55 5.79 -20.42 9.00
CA GLU A 55 5.71 -19.78 10.32
C GLU A 55 7.06 -19.26 10.87
N HIS A 56 8.17 -19.88 10.47
CA HIS A 56 9.52 -19.52 10.90
C HIS A 56 10.26 -18.52 9.98
N ALA A 57 9.79 -18.30 8.76
CA ALA A 57 10.52 -17.47 7.79
C ALA A 57 10.41 -15.96 8.06
N SER A 58 9.35 -15.52 8.76
CA SER A 58 9.12 -14.11 9.07
C SER A 58 9.86 -13.64 10.33
N HIS A 59 9.98 -14.49 11.36
CA HIS A 59 10.66 -14.14 12.61
C HIS A 59 12.18 -13.96 12.45
N GLY A 60 12.81 -14.66 11.49
CA GLY A 60 14.26 -14.62 11.29
C GLY A 60 14.76 -13.37 10.54
N ARG A 61 13.90 -12.68 9.79
CA ARG A 61 14.35 -11.63 8.87
C ARG A 61 14.85 -10.37 9.54
N LEU A 62 14.30 -10.01 10.70
CA LEU A 62 14.74 -8.85 11.50
C LEU A 62 15.51 -9.25 12.76
N ALA A 63 15.73 -10.55 13.01
CA ALA A 63 16.31 -11.03 14.24
C ALA A 63 17.77 -10.56 14.46
N GLU A 64 18.50 -10.35 13.37
CA GLU A 64 19.87 -9.84 13.44
C GLU A 64 19.87 -8.35 13.82
N ALA A 65 19.10 -7.52 13.13
CA ALA A 65 18.92 -6.10 13.45
C ALA A 65 18.36 -5.90 14.87
N VAL A 66 17.36 -6.68 15.27
CA VAL A 66 16.80 -6.65 16.64
C VAL A 66 17.88 -6.87 17.69
N ARG A 67 18.75 -7.87 17.47
CA ARG A 67 19.85 -8.18 18.40
C ARG A 67 20.96 -7.13 18.37
N GLU A 68 21.34 -6.67 17.17
CA GLU A 68 22.42 -5.69 16.98
C GLU A 68 22.08 -4.33 17.63
N PHE A 69 20.84 -3.87 17.40
CA PHE A 69 20.39 -2.56 17.89
C PHE A 69 19.68 -2.61 19.25
N GLY A 70 19.52 -3.81 19.85
CA GLY A 70 18.84 -3.98 21.13
C GLY A 70 17.34 -3.64 21.07
N TRP A 71 16.70 -3.82 19.92
CA TRP A 71 15.28 -3.60 19.75
C TRP A 71 14.46 -4.72 20.40
N GLN A 72 13.17 -4.47 20.61
CA GLN A 72 12.24 -5.44 21.18
C GLN A 72 11.42 -6.09 20.05
N GLN A 73 11.20 -7.41 20.15
CA GLN A 73 10.37 -8.14 19.21
C GLN A 73 9.25 -8.88 19.94
N SER A 74 8.05 -8.89 19.37
CA SER A 74 6.87 -9.63 19.87
C SER A 74 6.03 -10.15 18.71
N ASP A 75 5.21 -11.18 18.99
CA ASP A 75 4.33 -11.79 17.98
C ASP A 75 3.00 -11.05 17.80
N ALA A 76 2.63 -10.23 18.79
CA ALA A 76 1.39 -9.47 18.79
C ALA A 76 1.57 -8.18 19.60
N ASP A 77 0.78 -7.16 19.28
CA ASP A 77 0.80 -5.86 19.94
C ASP A 77 -0.50 -5.09 19.61
N ASP A 78 -1.25 -4.72 20.65
CA ASP A 78 -2.56 -4.07 20.50
C ASP A 78 -2.49 -2.69 19.82
N GLU A 79 -1.39 -1.93 20.04
CA GLU A 79 -1.19 -0.64 19.40
C GLU A 79 -0.87 -0.81 17.91
N ALA A 80 -0.07 -1.80 17.55
CA ALA A 80 0.20 -2.15 16.17
C ALA A 80 -1.09 -2.64 15.46
N ASP A 81 -1.93 -3.41 16.14
CA ASP A 81 -3.26 -3.79 15.61
C ASP A 81 -4.16 -2.57 15.39
N ALA A 82 -4.18 -1.61 16.31
CA ALA A 82 -4.93 -0.37 16.15
C ALA A 82 -4.44 0.43 14.93
N LEU A 83 -3.13 0.55 14.74
CA LEU A 83 -2.52 1.18 13.55
C LEU A 83 -2.92 0.45 12.26
N LEU A 84 -2.86 -0.88 12.25
CA LEU A 84 -3.29 -1.68 11.11
C LEU A 84 -4.76 -1.42 10.75
N HIS A 85 -5.65 -1.39 11.76
CA HIS A 85 -7.09 -1.15 11.53
C HIS A 85 -7.39 0.27 11.06
N SER A 86 -6.50 1.22 11.32
CA SER A 86 -6.59 2.61 10.88
C SER A 86 -6.11 2.84 9.44
N ALA A 87 -5.47 1.85 8.81
CA ALA A 87 -4.93 1.97 7.46
C ALA A 87 -6.00 2.40 6.45
N PRO A 88 -5.66 3.25 5.47
CA PRO A 88 -6.62 3.81 4.50
C PRO A 88 -7.13 2.79 3.48
N PHE A 89 -6.69 1.53 3.56
CA PHE A 89 -7.11 0.42 2.71
C PHE A 89 -7.76 -0.71 3.54
N ARG A 90 -8.44 -1.62 2.84
CA ARG A 90 -9.15 -2.71 3.51
C ARG A 90 -8.18 -3.78 4.00
N ASN A 91 -8.20 -3.99 5.31
CA ASN A 91 -7.34 -4.95 6.02
C ASN A 91 -8.14 -5.95 6.89
N ALA A 92 -9.43 -6.13 6.59
CA ALA A 92 -10.28 -7.05 7.33
C ALA A 92 -9.72 -8.48 7.29
N GLY A 93 -9.51 -9.10 8.45
CA GLY A 93 -8.94 -10.43 8.60
C GLY A 93 -7.43 -10.45 8.86
N TYR A 94 -6.76 -9.31 8.76
CA TYR A 94 -5.37 -9.17 9.15
C TYR A 94 -5.24 -8.77 10.62
N ARG A 95 -4.15 -9.21 11.24
CA ARG A 95 -3.66 -8.74 12.54
C ARG A 95 -2.20 -8.31 12.42
N ALA A 96 -1.71 -7.51 13.35
CA ALA A 96 -0.29 -7.23 13.45
C ALA A 96 0.45 -8.48 13.94
N GLY A 97 1.59 -8.75 13.31
CA GLY A 97 2.49 -9.82 13.69
C GLY A 97 3.94 -9.42 13.43
N ASN A 98 4.89 -10.17 13.96
CA ASN A 98 6.32 -9.86 13.84
C ASN A 98 6.65 -8.43 14.26
N VAL A 99 6.06 -7.96 15.35
CA VAL A 99 6.16 -6.57 15.79
C VAL A 99 7.55 -6.31 16.34
N VAL A 100 8.22 -5.27 15.84
CA VAL A 100 9.50 -4.78 16.31
C VAL A 100 9.33 -3.35 16.79
N ARG A 101 9.76 -3.09 18.03
CA ARG A 101 9.83 -1.75 18.62
C ARG A 101 11.28 -1.35 18.81
N GLY A 102 11.64 -0.19 18.33
CA GLY A 102 13.00 0.30 18.38
C GLY A 102 13.09 1.81 18.41
N GLN A 103 14.31 2.26 18.30
CA GLN A 103 14.65 3.69 18.17
C GLN A 103 15.63 3.86 17.02
N PHE A 104 15.56 5.01 16.37
CA PHE A 104 16.48 5.40 15.30
C PHE A 104 16.81 6.89 15.43
N ASP A 105 17.85 7.35 14.76
CA ASP A 105 18.24 8.76 14.73
C ASP A 105 17.83 9.42 13.41
N PRO A 106 16.68 10.14 13.36
CA PRO A 106 16.21 10.76 12.13
C PRO A 106 16.99 12.05 11.77
N PHE A 107 17.76 12.63 12.71
CA PHE A 107 18.38 13.95 12.54
C PHE A 107 19.89 13.90 12.33
N GLY A 108 20.53 12.74 12.57
CA GLY A 108 21.98 12.61 12.58
C GLY A 108 22.62 13.22 13.84
N SER A 109 23.61 12.53 14.39
CA SER A 109 24.23 12.88 15.68
C SER A 109 24.96 14.24 15.72
N THR A 110 25.19 14.88 14.56
CA THR A 110 26.00 16.09 14.44
C THR A 110 25.25 17.38 14.73
N GLU A 111 23.93 17.41 14.62
CA GLU A 111 23.17 18.66 14.76
C GLU A 111 22.76 19.02 16.18
N LEU A 112 22.72 18.06 17.10
CA LEU A 112 22.22 18.27 18.48
C LEU A 112 23.20 17.87 19.58
N GLY A 113 24.40 17.42 19.25
CA GLY A 113 25.42 17.03 20.25
C GLY A 113 25.14 15.71 20.98
N ALA A 114 23.95 15.16 20.86
CA ALA A 114 23.56 13.83 21.32
C ALA A 114 22.62 13.21 20.28
N ALA A 115 22.81 11.93 19.96
CA ALA A 115 21.89 11.20 19.09
C ALA A 115 20.46 11.28 19.63
N THR A 116 19.56 11.88 18.86
CA THR A 116 18.15 11.95 19.24
C THR A 116 17.51 10.62 18.91
N GLN A 117 17.30 9.80 19.92
CA GLN A 117 16.63 8.51 19.80
C GLN A 117 15.13 8.74 19.59
N TRP A 118 14.61 8.34 18.43
CA TRP A 118 13.23 8.52 18.05
C TRP A 118 12.53 7.16 17.93
N PRO A 119 11.39 6.95 18.62
CA PRO A 119 10.76 5.65 18.65
C PRO A 119 10.11 5.29 17.30
N PHE A 120 10.10 4.00 16.97
CA PHE A 120 9.29 3.45 15.90
C PHE A 120 8.68 2.11 16.29
N VAL A 121 7.62 1.73 15.59
CA VAL A 121 7.08 0.38 15.59
C VAL A 121 7.00 -0.11 14.14
N ALA A 122 7.48 -1.34 13.91
CA ALA A 122 7.41 -2.02 12.63
C ALA A 122 6.69 -3.34 12.80
N PHE A 123 5.81 -3.73 11.87
CA PHE A 123 5.05 -4.97 11.94
C PHE A 123 4.55 -5.42 10.57
N ASP A 124 4.22 -6.71 10.47
CA ASP A 124 3.58 -7.29 9.30
C ASP A 124 2.07 -7.40 9.51
N ALA A 125 1.28 -7.10 8.46
CA ALA A 125 -0.14 -7.47 8.40
C ALA A 125 -0.25 -8.95 8.05
N VAL A 126 -0.66 -9.75 9.01
CA VAL A 126 -0.68 -11.22 8.94
C VAL A 126 -2.11 -11.73 8.91
N GLU A 127 -2.43 -12.55 7.93
CA GLU A 127 -3.69 -13.32 7.87
C GLU A 127 -3.38 -14.79 8.12
N ASP A 128 -3.94 -15.35 9.20
CA ASP A 128 -3.85 -16.77 9.49
C ASP A 128 -5.00 -17.49 8.76
N SER A 129 -4.66 -18.42 7.89
CA SER A 129 -5.61 -19.25 7.14
C SER A 129 -5.38 -20.71 7.40
N ARG A 130 -6.32 -21.57 6.97
CA ARG A 130 -6.18 -23.03 7.08
C ARG A 130 -4.99 -23.60 6.30
N ILE A 131 -4.48 -22.88 5.33
CA ILE A 131 -3.37 -23.31 4.45
C ILE A 131 -2.04 -22.65 4.84
N GLY A 132 -2.01 -21.84 5.90
CA GLY A 132 -0.79 -21.20 6.40
C GLY A 132 -0.98 -19.71 6.65
N ARG A 133 0.10 -19.07 7.04
CA ARG A 133 0.19 -17.65 7.33
C ARG A 133 0.54 -16.87 6.05
N THR A 134 -0.21 -15.82 5.76
CA THR A 134 0.01 -14.93 4.62
C THR A 134 0.34 -13.53 5.15
N ILE A 135 1.39 -12.91 4.61
CA ILE A 135 1.72 -11.51 4.87
C ILE A 135 1.27 -10.68 3.67
N GLY A 136 0.37 -9.74 3.89
CA GLY A 136 -0.14 -8.86 2.84
C GLY A 136 0.68 -7.59 2.68
N HIS A 137 1.04 -6.98 3.78
CA HIS A 137 1.79 -5.73 3.86
C HIS A 137 2.70 -5.73 5.08
N CYS A 138 3.74 -4.92 5.03
CA CYS A 138 4.47 -4.51 6.21
C CYS A 138 4.25 -3.02 6.50
N PHE A 139 4.37 -2.63 7.76
CA PHE A 139 4.12 -1.28 8.25
C PHE A 139 5.28 -0.81 9.13
N THR A 140 5.63 0.46 9.03
CA THR A 140 6.50 1.12 10.00
C THR A 140 5.85 2.45 10.38
N ALA A 141 5.70 2.70 11.67
CA ALA A 141 5.08 3.92 12.19
C ALA A 141 6.02 4.61 13.18
N THR A 142 5.93 5.93 13.22
CA THR A 142 6.67 6.77 14.16
C THR A 142 5.83 7.96 14.60
N PRO A 143 5.85 8.35 15.89
CA PRO A 143 5.13 9.53 16.34
C PRO A 143 5.74 10.81 15.75
N THR A 144 4.89 11.81 15.56
CA THR A 144 5.31 13.17 15.21
C THR A 144 5.15 14.09 16.42
N MET A 145 6.06 15.04 16.59
CA MET A 145 5.94 16.07 17.65
C MET A 145 4.86 17.10 17.35
N LEU A 146 4.47 17.20 16.08
CA LEU A 146 3.46 18.14 15.61
C LEU A 146 2.22 17.40 15.16
N SER A 147 1.07 18.02 15.37
CA SER A 147 -0.18 17.54 14.78
C SER A 147 -0.14 17.80 13.27
N LEU A 148 0.11 16.74 12.51
CA LEU A 148 0.03 16.80 11.06
C LEU A 148 -1.44 16.61 10.62
N PRO A 149 -1.87 17.34 9.58
CA PRO A 149 -3.18 17.09 9.00
C PRO A 149 -3.24 15.70 8.37
N PRO A 150 -4.45 15.16 8.14
CA PRO A 150 -4.61 13.93 7.38
C PRO A 150 -4.04 14.09 5.98
N LEU A 151 -2.96 13.37 5.68
CA LEU A 151 -2.32 13.32 4.37
C LEU A 151 -2.09 11.87 3.95
N ARG A 152 -1.94 11.65 2.65
CA ARG A 152 -1.60 10.37 2.07
C ARG A 152 -0.74 10.57 0.83
N ILE A 153 0.36 9.83 0.74
CA ILE A 153 1.23 9.75 -0.42
C ILE A 153 1.19 8.32 -0.91
N LEU A 154 0.90 8.10 -2.18
CA LEU A 154 0.84 6.76 -2.74
C LEU A 154 1.39 6.73 -4.17
N PRO A 155 1.91 5.58 -4.62
CA PRO A 155 2.33 5.41 -6.01
C PRO A 155 1.21 5.73 -6.99
N ALA A 156 1.52 6.51 -8.04
CA ALA A 156 0.53 6.94 -9.04
C ALA A 156 -0.11 5.77 -9.80
N ARG A 157 0.57 4.62 -9.86
CA ARG A 157 0.06 3.38 -10.46
C ARG A 157 -1.06 2.71 -9.66
N PHE A 158 -1.22 3.04 -8.38
CA PHE A 158 -2.31 2.51 -7.59
C PHE A 158 -3.62 3.17 -8.04
N LEU A 159 -4.49 2.37 -8.65
CA LEU A 159 -5.83 2.76 -9.09
C LEU A 159 -6.79 2.86 -7.89
N THR A 160 -6.38 3.54 -6.84
CA THR A 160 -7.26 3.84 -5.73
C THR A 160 -7.98 5.12 -6.04
N GLY A 161 -9.31 5.07 -6.05
CA GLY A 161 -10.10 6.30 -6.03
C GLY A 161 -9.67 7.18 -4.85
N PRO A 162 -9.86 8.50 -4.92
CA PRO A 162 -9.52 9.39 -3.81
C PRO A 162 -10.17 8.85 -2.53
N ALA A 163 -9.41 8.74 -1.45
CA ALA A 163 -9.94 8.41 -0.15
C ALA A 163 -11.06 9.42 0.15
N ARG A 164 -12.16 8.94 0.77
CA ARG A 164 -13.38 9.74 0.96
C ARG A 164 -13.05 11.10 1.58
N GLY A 165 -13.31 12.19 0.84
CA GLY A 165 -13.03 13.55 1.27
C GLY A 165 -11.60 14.04 1.06
N MET A 166 -10.73 13.26 0.41
CA MET A 166 -9.39 13.70 0.00
C MET A 166 -9.38 14.04 -1.50
N GLN A 167 -8.53 14.97 -1.89
CA GLN A 167 -8.27 15.38 -3.27
C GLN A 167 -6.80 15.18 -3.61
N VAL A 168 -6.51 14.94 -4.87
CA VAL A 168 -5.14 14.87 -5.38
C VAL A 168 -4.63 16.30 -5.58
N PHE A 169 -3.45 16.57 -5.04
CA PHE A 169 -2.75 17.84 -5.20
C PHE A 169 -1.45 17.61 -5.98
N PRO A 170 -1.21 18.42 -7.03
CA PRO A 170 0.08 18.40 -7.72
C PRO A 170 1.14 19.09 -6.87
N THR A 171 2.38 18.62 -7.01
CA THR A 171 3.56 19.34 -6.50
C THR A 171 4.07 20.34 -7.56
N VAL A 172 5.19 20.99 -7.26
CA VAL A 172 5.92 21.80 -8.25
C VAL A 172 6.79 20.94 -9.18
N ASP A 173 6.86 19.62 -8.93
CA ASP A 173 7.69 18.68 -9.66
C ASP A 173 6.83 17.69 -10.46
N PRO A 174 6.67 17.89 -11.77
CA PRO A 174 5.85 17.02 -12.61
C PRO A 174 6.43 15.60 -12.77
N ILE A 175 7.74 15.41 -12.56
CA ILE A 175 8.37 14.09 -12.61
C ILE A 175 7.97 13.30 -11.38
N PHE A 176 7.98 13.94 -10.21
CA PHE A 176 7.48 13.35 -8.97
C PHE A 176 5.98 13.03 -9.07
N ASP A 177 5.16 13.96 -9.58
CA ASP A 177 3.71 13.78 -9.73
C ASP A 177 3.33 12.64 -10.70
N ALA A 178 4.19 12.34 -11.67
CA ALA A 178 4.00 11.18 -12.54
C ALA A 178 4.19 9.84 -11.79
N ARG A 179 4.94 9.83 -10.69
CA ARG A 179 5.25 8.63 -9.90
C ARG A 179 4.38 8.52 -8.64
N PHE A 180 4.02 9.64 -8.02
CA PHE A 180 3.30 9.68 -6.76
C PHE A 180 2.05 10.56 -6.85
N LYS A 181 1.03 10.18 -6.09
CA LYS A 181 -0.17 10.99 -5.86
C LYS A 181 -0.18 11.45 -4.41
N LEU A 182 -0.37 12.74 -4.24
CA LEU A 182 -0.50 13.39 -2.96
C LEU A 182 -1.97 13.66 -2.72
N LEU A 183 -2.51 13.16 -1.60
CA LEU A 183 -3.89 13.37 -1.22
C LEU A 183 -3.96 14.06 0.14
N ALA A 184 -4.77 15.11 0.20
CA ALA A 184 -5.13 15.79 1.44
C ALA A 184 -6.62 16.15 1.41
N ARG A 185 -7.17 16.51 2.56
CA ARG A 185 -8.51 17.10 2.60
C ARG A 185 -8.47 18.52 2.02
N ASN A 186 -9.59 18.97 1.49
CA ASN A 186 -9.69 20.31 0.90
C ASN A 186 -9.77 21.37 2.01
N GLY A 187 -8.63 21.99 2.32
CA GLY A 187 -8.52 23.10 3.26
C GLY A 187 -7.17 23.81 3.11
N GLY A 188 -7.15 25.15 3.05
CA GLY A 188 -5.94 25.91 2.75
C GLY A 188 -4.76 25.60 3.67
N GLN A 189 -5.01 25.42 4.98
CA GLN A 189 -3.96 25.09 5.96
C GLN A 189 -3.36 23.69 5.76
N GLU A 190 -4.18 22.71 5.35
CA GLU A 190 -3.72 21.34 5.10
C GLU A 190 -2.83 21.29 3.85
N LEU A 191 -3.18 22.03 2.80
CA LEU A 191 -2.37 22.13 1.59
C LEU A 191 -1.03 22.81 1.87
N ASP A 192 -1.02 23.90 2.64
CA ASP A 192 0.21 24.61 3.01
C ASP A 192 1.15 23.72 3.84
N ALA A 193 0.62 22.98 4.82
CA ALA A 193 1.38 22.04 5.62
C ALA A 193 1.96 20.92 4.73
N PHE A 194 1.16 20.45 3.77
CA PHE A 194 1.56 19.41 2.83
C PHE A 194 2.68 19.88 1.90
N THR A 195 2.52 21.09 1.32
CA THR A 195 3.53 21.70 0.44
C THR A 195 4.87 21.88 1.15
N ARG A 196 4.83 22.28 2.42
CA ARG A 196 6.04 22.42 3.25
C ARG A 196 6.68 21.07 3.59
N LEU A 197 5.87 20.01 3.75
CA LEU A 197 6.38 18.66 4.01
C LEU A 197 7.12 18.08 2.79
N MET A 198 6.68 18.43 1.57
CA MET A 198 7.24 17.92 0.32
C MET A 198 8.51 18.66 -0.11
N THR A 199 9.51 18.71 0.74
CA THR A 199 10.84 19.29 0.45
C THR A 199 11.54 18.53 -0.68
N ASP A 200 12.60 19.13 -1.25
CA ASP A 200 13.42 18.47 -2.27
C ASP A 200 14.02 17.16 -1.75
N GLU A 201 14.44 17.15 -0.47
CA GLU A 201 14.95 15.95 0.18
C GLU A 201 13.89 14.83 0.22
N VAL A 202 12.67 15.14 0.70
CA VAL A 202 11.59 14.15 0.77
C VAL A 202 11.26 13.59 -0.60
N ARG A 203 11.14 14.46 -1.63
CA ARG A 203 10.89 14.01 -3.00
C ARG A 203 12.04 13.15 -3.55
N SER A 204 13.28 13.53 -3.27
CA SER A 204 14.46 12.77 -3.69
C SER A 204 14.49 11.39 -3.05
N VAL A 205 14.29 11.33 -1.73
CA VAL A 205 14.25 10.07 -0.99
C VAL A 205 13.14 9.18 -1.52
N LEU A 206 11.92 9.65 -1.66
CA LEU A 206 10.81 8.88 -2.22
C LEU A 206 11.12 8.37 -3.63
N SER A 207 11.69 9.23 -4.48
CA SER A 207 12.02 8.91 -5.86
C SER A 207 13.19 7.95 -6.03
N ALA A 208 13.99 7.71 -5.01
CA ALA A 208 15.09 6.74 -5.04
C ALA A 208 14.61 5.28 -4.96
N GLY A 209 13.35 5.03 -4.58
CA GLY A 209 12.77 3.69 -4.44
C GLY A 209 11.99 3.20 -5.67
N ASP A 210 11.33 2.05 -5.49
CA ASP A 210 10.57 1.32 -6.51
C ASP A 210 9.10 1.77 -6.63
N ASP A 211 8.70 2.89 -6.01
CA ASP A 211 7.33 3.37 -5.94
C ASP A 211 6.36 2.32 -5.35
N ARG A 212 6.76 1.70 -4.24
CA ARG A 212 5.96 0.68 -3.55
C ARG A 212 5.39 1.17 -2.23
N GLU A 213 5.95 2.24 -1.72
CA GLU A 213 5.63 2.79 -0.43
C GLU A 213 4.34 3.61 -0.49
N GLU A 214 3.44 3.35 0.44
CA GLU A 214 2.30 4.18 0.74
C GLU A 214 2.49 4.81 2.12
N ILE A 215 2.30 6.13 2.23
CA ILE A 215 2.53 6.90 3.45
C ILE A 215 1.26 7.65 3.82
N TRP A 216 0.92 7.66 5.10
CA TRP A 216 -0.18 8.49 5.60
C TRP A 216 0.07 8.96 7.02
N THR A 217 -0.72 9.93 7.45
CA THR A 217 -0.74 10.39 8.85
C THR A 217 -2.00 9.92 9.53
N ILE A 218 -1.88 9.52 10.78
CA ILE A 218 -2.99 9.17 11.65
C ILE A 218 -2.63 9.46 13.11
N GLU A 219 -3.53 10.16 13.81
CA GLU A 219 -3.45 10.39 15.27
C GLU A 219 -2.06 10.81 15.77
N GLY A 220 -1.39 11.71 15.03
CA GLY A 220 -0.06 12.19 15.40
C GLY A 220 1.07 11.24 15.06
N GLN A 221 0.82 10.25 14.21
CA GLN A 221 1.84 9.34 13.69
C GLN A 221 2.01 9.49 12.18
N LEU A 222 3.24 9.26 11.70
CA LEU A 222 3.57 8.97 10.31
C LEU A 222 3.64 7.46 10.15
N VAL A 223 2.91 6.94 9.18
CA VAL A 223 2.88 5.51 8.87
C VAL A 223 3.29 5.30 7.43
N ILE A 224 4.13 4.33 7.20
CA ILE A 224 4.53 3.86 5.85
C ILE A 224 4.20 2.38 5.72
N SER A 225 3.74 1.95 4.57
CA SER A 225 3.52 0.55 4.27
C SER A 225 4.04 0.17 2.89
N THR A 226 4.42 -1.10 2.76
CA THR A 226 4.82 -1.73 1.51
C THR A 226 4.15 -3.09 1.38
N SER A 227 3.78 -3.48 0.15
CA SER A 227 3.11 -4.77 -0.12
C SER A 227 4.09 -5.94 -0.18
N GLN A 228 4.92 -6.09 0.84
CA GLN A 228 5.86 -7.19 1.04
C GLN A 228 6.13 -7.37 2.53
N PRO A 229 6.66 -8.53 2.98
CA PRO A 229 7.07 -8.71 4.37
C PRO A 229 8.25 -7.80 4.73
N HIS A 230 8.40 -7.49 6.02
CA HIS A 230 9.62 -6.84 6.51
C HIS A 230 10.84 -7.74 6.32
N ASP A 231 11.90 -7.10 5.87
CA ASP A 231 13.29 -7.52 6.02
C ASP A 231 14.13 -6.28 6.38
N GLU A 232 15.43 -6.45 6.56
CA GLU A 232 16.32 -5.35 6.96
C GLU A 232 16.38 -4.22 5.93
N GLU A 233 16.34 -4.54 4.64
CA GLU A 233 16.38 -3.56 3.55
C GLU A 233 15.09 -2.71 3.53
N VAL A 234 13.93 -3.36 3.65
CA VAL A 234 12.63 -2.69 3.70
C VAL A 234 12.52 -1.82 4.94
N LEU A 235 12.95 -2.32 6.10
CA LEU A 235 12.91 -1.54 7.34
C LEU A 235 13.85 -0.33 7.25
N ALA A 236 15.09 -0.52 6.79
CA ALA A 236 16.04 0.58 6.59
C ALA A 236 15.46 1.64 5.64
N ARG A 237 14.84 1.20 4.55
CA ARG A 237 14.18 2.09 3.59
C ARG A 237 13.02 2.87 4.22
N HIS A 238 12.16 2.20 5.00
CA HIS A 238 11.07 2.87 5.72
C HIS A 238 11.61 3.92 6.70
N LEU A 239 12.64 3.58 7.47
CA LEU A 239 13.25 4.50 8.43
C LEU A 239 13.92 5.71 7.74
N GLU A 240 14.54 5.52 6.56
CA GLU A 240 15.08 6.61 5.75
C GLU A 240 14.00 7.61 5.30
N ILE A 241 12.88 7.09 4.80
CA ILE A 241 11.73 7.92 4.38
C ILE A 241 11.15 8.65 5.60
N LEU A 242 10.91 7.95 6.70
CA LEU A 242 10.38 8.55 7.93
C LEU A 242 11.33 9.62 8.48
N ALA A 243 12.65 9.39 8.42
CA ALA A 243 13.64 10.38 8.83
C ALA A 243 13.55 11.65 7.99
N SER A 244 13.46 11.54 6.67
CA SER A 244 13.33 12.71 5.78
C SER A 244 12.04 13.50 6.07
N LEU A 245 10.92 12.81 6.29
CA LEU A 245 9.64 13.43 6.66
C LEU A 245 9.71 14.11 8.05
N LEU A 246 10.33 13.49 9.05
CA LEU A 246 10.50 14.09 10.38
C LEU A 246 11.38 15.32 10.33
N ARG A 247 12.46 15.33 9.52
CA ARG A 247 13.28 16.54 9.30
C ARG A 247 12.48 17.68 8.68
N ALA A 248 11.65 17.37 7.68
CA ALA A 248 10.76 18.35 7.04
C ALA A 248 9.72 18.91 8.03
N VAL A 249 9.13 18.05 8.88
CA VAL A 249 8.20 18.46 9.95
C VAL A 249 8.91 19.39 10.95
N ARG A 250 10.09 19.02 11.40
CA ARG A 250 10.86 19.80 12.38
C ARG A 250 11.25 21.18 11.85
N ALA A 251 11.62 21.29 10.59
CA ALA A 251 11.96 22.57 9.95
C ALA A 251 10.80 23.57 9.92
N GLN A 252 9.57 23.15 10.28
CA GLN A 252 8.37 23.96 10.34
C GLN A 252 7.99 24.40 11.77
N ALA A 253 8.62 23.79 12.77
CA ALA A 253 8.37 24.08 14.19
C ALA A 253 9.19 25.29 14.68
#